data_063dfa83a4164d316625bd573a50653b
#
_entry.id   063dfa83a4164d316625bd573a50653b
#
_cell.length_a   1.000
_cell.length_b   1.000
_cell.length_c   1.000
_cell.angle_alpha   90.00
_cell.angle_beta   90.00
_cell.angle_gamma   90.00
#
_symmetry.space_group_name_H-M   'P 1'
#
loop_
_entity.id
_entity.type
_entity.pdbx_description
1 polymer ?
#
loop_
_entity_poly.entity_id
_entity_poly.type
_entity_poly.pdbx_seq_one_letter_code
_entity_poly.pdbx_strand_id
1 'polypeptide(L)'
;MFPYSRKIAQNYEIIPIFATARRKFLEMKSLTLIVFTLFINIAFTFAQTEPDLSPDSILDEYEVLHQGEYARVRISHDSDSTYMAQVFWIDDMYDRHGRVRVDERNPDKMLRNVPCNQIVLMTGLKYDQARKRWGDTKIYDPTRGLFSNVTCEFKEEKGLRVRMSFLCFSQVSWWKKLD
;
A
#
# COMPACT_ATOMS: atom_id res chain seq x y z
N MET A 1 -80.75 49.47 41.72
CA MET A 1 -79.58 49.65 42.56
C MET A 1 -78.67 48.40 42.35
N PHE A 2 -77.69 48.50 41.45
CA PHE A 2 -76.82 47.33 41.10
C PHE A 2 -75.40 47.68 41.49
N PRO A 3 -74.64 46.77 42.15
CA PRO A 3 -73.22 46.95 42.43
C PRO A 3 -72.39 46.55 41.25
N TYR A 4 -71.37 47.35 41.02
CA TYR A 4 -70.38 47.32 40.00
C TYR A 4 -69.40 46.15 40.23
N SER A 5 -69.28 45.22 39.28
CA SER A 5 -68.33 44.13 39.30
C SER A 5 -66.95 44.55 38.73
N ARG A 6 -65.94 44.64 39.56
CA ARG A 6 -64.55 44.86 39.13
C ARG A 6 -63.97 43.59 38.45
N LYS A 7 -63.67 43.69 37.18
CA LYS A 7 -62.82 42.72 36.47
C LYS A 7 -61.39 42.92 36.86
N ILE A 8 -60.82 41.94 37.49
CA ILE A 8 -59.39 41.82 37.74
C ILE A 8 -58.72 41.37 36.46
N ALA A 9 -57.93 42.25 35.82
CA ALA A 9 -57.07 41.87 34.71
C ALA A 9 -55.84 41.15 35.26
N GLN A 10 -55.77 39.82 35.06
CA GLN A 10 -54.54 39.04 35.27
C GLN A 10 -53.61 39.31 34.09
N ASN A 11 -52.56 40.07 34.32
CA ASN A 11 -51.40 40.18 33.42
C ASN A 11 -50.63 38.88 33.46
N TYR A 12 -50.79 38.04 32.44
CA TYR A 12 -49.90 36.88 32.23
C TYR A 12 -48.60 37.40 31.61
N GLU A 13 -47.50 37.42 32.42
CA GLU A 13 -46.13 37.61 31.89
C GLU A 13 -45.72 36.36 31.12
N ILE A 14 -46.02 36.33 29.81
CA ILE A 14 -45.61 35.21 28.92
C ILE A 14 -44.22 35.43 28.28
N ILE A 15 -43.59 36.60 28.52
CA ILE A 15 -42.41 37.08 27.81
C ILE A 15 -41.07 36.41 28.18
N PRO A 16 -40.76 35.90 29.41
CA PRO A 16 -39.44 35.37 29.69
C PRO A 16 -39.17 33.95 29.14
N ILE A 17 -40.20 33.13 28.90
CA ILE A 17 -40.02 31.74 28.49
C ILE A 17 -39.49 31.61 27.07
N PHE A 18 -40.00 32.39 26.13
CA PHE A 18 -39.56 32.38 24.74
C PHE A 18 -38.15 32.97 24.52
N ALA A 19 -37.79 33.99 25.30
CA ALA A 19 -36.44 34.58 25.25
C ALA A 19 -35.37 33.59 25.72
N THR A 20 -35.64 32.83 26.77
CA THR A 20 -34.71 31.81 27.32
C THR A 20 -34.56 30.61 26.38
N ALA A 21 -35.65 30.15 25.77
CA ALA A 21 -35.66 29.06 24.79
C ALA A 21 -34.87 29.43 23.53
N ARG A 22 -35.07 30.67 23.02
CA ARG A 22 -34.34 31.15 21.82
C ARG A 22 -32.84 31.27 22.09
N ARG A 23 -32.43 31.74 23.29
CA ARG A 23 -31.02 31.85 23.69
C ARG A 23 -30.34 30.48 23.76
N LYS A 24 -30.96 29.50 24.40
CA LYS A 24 -30.48 28.12 24.45
C LYS A 24 -30.36 27.47 23.07
N PHE A 25 -31.32 27.74 22.16
CA PHE A 25 -31.28 27.23 20.81
C PHE A 25 -30.13 27.83 19.96
N LEU A 26 -29.80 29.11 20.16
CA LEU A 26 -28.68 29.79 19.52
C LEU A 26 -27.35 29.28 20.07
N GLU A 27 -27.25 29.06 21.38
CA GLU A 27 -26.05 28.48 22.01
C GLU A 27 -25.80 27.03 21.57
N MET A 28 -26.85 26.21 21.43
CA MET A 28 -26.75 24.85 20.86
C MET A 28 -26.24 24.85 19.41
N LYS A 29 -26.75 25.74 18.55
CA LYS A 29 -26.27 25.87 17.17
C LYS A 29 -24.80 26.28 17.10
N SER A 30 -24.36 27.19 17.97
CA SER A 30 -22.97 27.60 18.07
C SER A 30 -22.06 26.46 18.52
N LEU A 31 -22.48 25.69 19.53
CA LEU A 31 -21.73 24.54 20.02
C LEU A 31 -21.60 23.43 18.95
N THR A 32 -22.69 23.15 18.22
CA THR A 32 -22.71 22.17 17.13
C THR A 32 -21.78 22.60 16.00
N LEU A 33 -21.73 23.89 15.66
CA LEU A 33 -20.83 24.41 14.62
C LEU A 33 -19.37 24.30 15.05
N ILE A 34 -19.04 24.59 16.30
CA ILE A 34 -17.68 24.46 16.84
C ILE A 34 -17.23 23.01 16.85
N VAL A 35 -18.08 22.07 17.26
CA VAL A 35 -17.76 20.64 17.24
C VAL A 35 -17.56 20.16 15.82
N PHE A 36 -18.40 20.59 14.86
CA PHE A 36 -18.27 20.21 13.45
C PHE A 36 -16.98 20.77 12.82
N THR A 37 -16.57 22.00 13.13
CA THR A 37 -15.29 22.56 12.66
C THR A 37 -14.09 21.86 13.28
N LEU A 38 -14.17 21.41 14.52
CA LEU A 38 -13.12 20.60 15.15
C LEU A 38 -12.98 19.24 14.49
N PHE A 39 -14.09 18.58 14.15
CA PHE A 39 -14.05 17.29 13.41
C PHE A 39 -13.47 17.42 12.00
N ILE A 40 -13.75 18.53 11.29
CA ILE A 40 -13.15 18.79 9.97
C ILE A 40 -11.65 18.94 10.07
N ASN A 41 -11.13 19.64 11.08
CA ASN A 41 -9.69 19.80 11.26
C ASN A 41 -8.99 18.48 11.61
N ILE A 42 -9.63 17.61 12.41
CA ILE A 42 -9.09 16.28 12.72
C ILE A 42 -9.06 15.40 11.46
N ALA A 43 -10.09 15.45 10.62
CA ALA A 43 -10.12 14.70 9.37
C ALA A 43 -9.03 15.15 8.37
N PHE A 44 -8.66 16.43 8.35
CA PHE A 44 -7.58 16.94 7.51
C PHE A 44 -6.18 16.55 8.03
N THR A 45 -6.01 16.31 9.33
CA THR A 45 -4.72 15.94 9.93
C THR A 45 -4.38 14.46 9.68
N PHE A 46 -5.37 13.64 9.35
CA PHE A 46 -5.19 12.22 8.97
C PHE A 46 -5.04 12.00 7.45
N ALA A 47 -4.96 13.04 6.64
CA ALA A 47 -4.38 12.92 5.31
C ALA A 47 -2.88 12.64 5.51
N GLN A 48 -2.55 11.39 5.83
CA GLN A 48 -1.18 10.90 5.83
C GLN A 48 -0.63 11.21 4.45
N THR A 49 0.34 12.11 4.42
CA THR A 49 1.19 12.30 3.25
C THR A 49 1.89 10.96 3.09
N GLU A 50 1.38 10.09 2.21
CA GLU A 50 2.11 8.89 1.81
C GLU A 50 3.50 9.36 1.40
N PRO A 51 4.57 8.76 1.93
CA PRO A 51 5.92 9.16 1.57
C PRO A 51 6.01 9.16 0.04
N ASP A 52 6.49 10.27 -0.52
CA ASP A 52 6.69 10.37 -1.96
C ASP A 52 7.83 9.42 -2.33
N LEU A 53 7.45 8.19 -2.73
CA LEU A 53 8.38 7.13 -3.08
C LEU A 53 9.14 7.55 -4.35
N SER A 54 10.42 7.81 -4.18
CA SER A 54 11.34 7.97 -5.30
C SER A 54 11.32 6.70 -6.17
N PRO A 55 11.46 6.81 -7.50
CA PRO A 55 11.65 5.65 -8.37
C PRO A 55 12.75 4.69 -7.89
N ASP A 56 13.82 5.23 -7.31
CA ASP A 56 14.98 4.47 -6.84
C ASP A 56 14.79 3.84 -5.44
N SER A 57 13.68 4.08 -4.77
CA SER A 57 13.42 3.45 -3.46
C SER A 57 13.32 1.92 -3.51
N ILE A 58 13.17 1.35 -4.72
CA ILE A 58 13.17 -0.11 -4.95
C ILE A 58 14.57 -0.71 -4.97
N LEU A 59 15.63 0.11 -5.17
CA LEU A 59 17.01 -0.37 -5.22
C LEU A 59 17.43 -0.86 -3.84
N ASP A 60 17.61 -2.17 -3.72
CA ASP A 60 18.02 -2.81 -2.46
C ASP A 60 18.26 -4.31 -2.66
N GLU A 61 18.66 -4.97 -1.58
CA GLU A 61 18.72 -6.42 -1.46
C GLU A 61 17.52 -6.93 -0.64
N TYR A 62 16.94 -8.00 -1.11
CA TYR A 62 15.71 -8.56 -0.54
C TYR A 62 15.85 -10.03 -0.24
N GLU A 63 15.30 -10.45 0.90
CA GLU A 63 15.06 -11.85 1.20
C GLU A 63 13.67 -12.26 0.73
N VAL A 64 13.58 -13.38 0.05
CA VAL A 64 12.38 -13.92 -0.57
C VAL A 64 12.20 -15.38 -0.17
N LEU A 65 11.02 -15.72 0.34
CA LEU A 65 10.62 -17.12 0.52
C LEU A 65 9.80 -17.56 -0.70
N HIS A 66 10.29 -18.52 -1.43
CA HIS A 66 9.60 -19.08 -2.59
C HIS A 66 9.55 -20.62 -2.50
N GLN A 67 8.35 -21.17 -2.46
CA GLN A 67 8.12 -22.63 -2.35
C GLN A 67 8.85 -23.33 -1.20
N GLY A 68 9.08 -22.63 -0.09
CA GLY A 68 9.75 -23.17 1.10
C GLY A 68 11.27 -23.01 1.13
N GLU A 69 11.88 -22.48 0.07
CA GLU A 69 13.30 -22.14 0.01
C GLU A 69 13.52 -20.63 0.10
N TYR A 70 14.56 -20.21 0.82
CA TYR A 70 14.97 -18.80 0.88
C TYR A 70 15.91 -18.48 -0.28
N ALA A 71 15.70 -17.31 -0.85
CA ALA A 71 16.59 -16.71 -1.83
C ALA A 71 16.83 -15.23 -1.50
N ARG A 72 17.96 -14.68 -1.95
CA ARG A 72 18.25 -13.26 -1.88
C ARG A 72 18.34 -12.70 -3.28
N VAL A 73 17.65 -11.60 -3.47
CA VAL A 73 17.48 -10.93 -4.76
C VAL A 73 17.97 -9.49 -4.62
N ARG A 74 18.78 -9.06 -5.55
CA ARG A 74 19.21 -7.67 -5.65
C ARG A 74 18.43 -6.98 -6.76
N ILE A 75 17.87 -5.80 -6.47
CA ILE A 75 17.32 -4.90 -7.47
C ILE A 75 18.34 -3.80 -7.73
N SER A 76 18.71 -3.62 -9.00
CA SER A 76 19.68 -2.64 -9.47
C SER A 76 19.18 -1.95 -10.73
N HIS A 77 19.85 -0.88 -11.15
CA HIS A 77 19.58 -0.27 -12.45
C HIS A 77 19.92 -1.25 -13.60
N ASP A 78 19.00 -1.36 -14.57
CA ASP A 78 19.20 -2.05 -15.83
C ASP A 78 19.61 -1.03 -16.92
N SER A 79 19.01 0.17 -16.85
CA SER A 79 19.37 1.36 -17.64
C SER A 79 18.98 2.62 -16.84
N ASP A 80 19.15 3.81 -17.43
CA ASP A 80 18.88 5.10 -16.76
C ASP A 80 17.47 5.23 -16.15
N SER A 81 16.49 4.49 -16.67
CA SER A 81 15.09 4.60 -16.23
C SER A 81 14.42 3.25 -15.95
N THR A 82 15.17 2.16 -15.97
CA THR A 82 14.64 0.81 -15.73
C THR A 82 15.47 0.05 -14.71
N TYR A 83 14.85 -0.96 -14.12
CA TYR A 83 15.45 -1.77 -13.07
C TYR A 83 15.46 -3.24 -13.47
N MET A 84 16.39 -3.99 -12.91
CA MET A 84 16.50 -5.43 -13.03
C MET A 84 16.53 -6.07 -11.65
N ALA A 85 16.07 -7.32 -11.54
CA ALA A 85 16.20 -8.11 -10.34
C ALA A 85 16.94 -9.41 -10.65
N GLN A 86 17.96 -9.71 -9.85
CA GLN A 86 18.81 -10.87 -10.00
C GLN A 86 18.95 -11.61 -8.66
N VAL A 87 18.85 -12.92 -8.69
CA VAL A 87 19.18 -13.78 -7.56
C VAL A 87 20.69 -13.77 -7.36
N PHE A 88 21.17 -13.55 -6.15
CA PHE A 88 22.59 -13.61 -5.82
C PHE A 88 22.94 -14.63 -4.73
N TRP A 89 21.94 -15.18 -4.07
CA TRP A 89 22.08 -16.22 -3.08
C TRP A 89 20.81 -17.08 -3.00
N ILE A 90 20.95 -18.37 -2.74
CA ILE A 90 19.86 -19.31 -2.42
C ILE A 90 20.30 -20.21 -1.26
N ASP A 91 19.33 -20.67 -0.48
CA ASP A 91 19.56 -21.48 0.73
C ASP A 91 20.23 -22.83 0.38
N ASP A 92 19.73 -23.51 -0.64
CA ASP A 92 20.27 -24.79 -1.09
C ASP A 92 20.91 -24.67 -2.50
N MET A 93 22.22 -24.37 -2.52
CA MET A 93 22.98 -24.15 -3.75
C MET A 93 23.35 -25.46 -4.47
N TYR A 94 23.31 -26.58 -3.78
CA TYR A 94 23.77 -27.86 -4.32
C TYR A 94 22.63 -28.87 -4.36
N ASP A 95 22.64 -29.73 -5.36
CA ASP A 95 21.72 -30.87 -5.43
C ASP A 95 22.18 -31.99 -4.49
N ARG A 96 21.35 -33.06 -4.35
CA ARG A 96 21.66 -34.23 -3.54
C ARG A 96 22.94 -34.98 -3.92
N HIS A 97 23.54 -34.67 -5.07
CA HIS A 97 24.77 -35.24 -5.58
C HIS A 97 25.97 -34.31 -5.44
N GLY A 98 25.79 -33.14 -4.77
CA GLY A 98 26.83 -32.13 -4.59
C GLY A 98 27.14 -31.31 -5.82
N ARG A 99 26.26 -31.31 -6.84
CA ARG A 99 26.42 -30.50 -8.05
C ARG A 99 25.70 -29.18 -7.86
N VAL A 100 26.28 -28.09 -8.39
CA VAL A 100 25.63 -26.76 -8.41
C VAL A 100 24.28 -26.84 -9.12
N ARG A 101 23.24 -26.37 -8.48
CA ARG A 101 21.90 -26.27 -9.06
C ARG A 101 21.89 -25.18 -10.13
N VAL A 102 21.34 -25.50 -11.29
CA VAL A 102 21.25 -24.63 -12.45
C VAL A 102 19.77 -24.48 -12.90
N ASP A 103 19.50 -23.54 -13.75
CA ASP A 103 18.15 -23.19 -14.25
C ASP A 103 17.68 -24.18 -15.35
N GLU A 104 17.59 -25.44 -15.04
CA GLU A 104 17.27 -26.51 -16.00
C GLU A 104 15.96 -26.30 -16.75
N ARG A 105 15.01 -25.55 -16.14
CA ARG A 105 13.67 -25.31 -16.71
C ARG A 105 13.57 -24.06 -17.56
N ASN A 106 14.69 -23.32 -17.75
CA ASN A 106 14.66 -22.13 -18.56
C ASN A 106 14.14 -22.44 -19.97
N PRO A 107 13.13 -21.69 -20.46
CA PRO A 107 12.63 -21.86 -21.84
C PRO A 107 13.72 -21.59 -22.88
N ASP A 108 14.66 -20.67 -22.59
CA ASP A 108 15.87 -20.50 -23.39
C ASP A 108 16.93 -21.55 -23.01
N LYS A 109 17.21 -22.45 -23.96
CA LYS A 109 18.18 -23.53 -23.76
C LYS A 109 19.59 -23.04 -23.44
N MET A 110 19.96 -21.83 -23.88
CA MET A 110 21.28 -21.25 -23.64
C MET A 110 21.45 -20.85 -22.16
N LEU A 111 20.35 -20.57 -21.47
CA LEU A 111 20.35 -20.16 -20.06
C LEU A 111 20.19 -21.32 -19.07
N ARG A 112 19.98 -22.56 -19.55
CA ARG A 112 19.73 -23.72 -18.66
C ARG A 112 20.92 -24.13 -17.78
N ASN A 113 22.10 -23.66 -18.11
CA ASN A 113 23.31 -23.93 -17.31
C ASN A 113 23.67 -22.75 -16.38
N VAL A 114 22.84 -21.71 -16.31
CA VAL A 114 23.05 -20.60 -15.39
C VAL A 114 22.84 -21.10 -13.96
N PRO A 115 23.80 -20.87 -13.04
CA PRO A 115 23.62 -21.22 -11.63
C PRO A 115 22.42 -20.53 -11.02
N CYS A 116 21.68 -21.21 -10.15
CA CYS A 116 20.44 -20.68 -9.56
C CYS A 116 20.64 -19.37 -8.79
N ASN A 117 21.82 -19.11 -8.25
CA ASN A 117 22.18 -17.84 -7.59
C ASN A 117 22.63 -16.74 -8.56
N GLN A 118 22.49 -16.93 -9.87
CA GLN A 118 22.83 -15.93 -10.89
C GLN A 118 21.66 -15.65 -11.86
N ILE A 119 20.50 -16.25 -11.59
CA ILE A 119 19.31 -16.09 -12.44
C ILE A 119 18.83 -14.64 -12.41
N VAL A 120 18.66 -14.06 -13.58
CA VAL A 120 17.97 -12.78 -13.74
C VAL A 120 16.47 -13.05 -13.78
N LEU A 121 15.75 -12.53 -12.78
CA LEU A 121 14.31 -12.75 -12.65
C LEU A 121 13.51 -11.80 -13.54
N MET A 122 13.95 -10.56 -13.68
CA MET A 122 13.29 -9.56 -14.53
C MET A 122 14.25 -8.46 -14.94
N THR A 123 14.00 -7.87 -16.11
CA THR A 123 14.68 -6.69 -16.66
C THR A 123 13.64 -5.70 -17.16
N GLY A 124 14.04 -4.44 -17.39
CA GLY A 124 13.16 -3.42 -17.95
C GLY A 124 11.98 -3.04 -17.05
N LEU A 125 12.08 -3.25 -15.73
CA LEU A 125 11.05 -2.85 -14.77
C LEU A 125 11.00 -1.32 -14.68
N LYS A 126 9.83 -0.71 -14.89
CA LYS A 126 9.62 0.74 -14.94
C LYS A 126 8.79 1.23 -13.77
N TYR A 127 9.07 2.45 -13.32
CA TYR A 127 8.27 3.13 -12.31
C TYR A 127 7.10 3.89 -12.95
N ASP A 128 5.89 3.67 -12.45
CA ASP A 128 4.68 4.40 -12.79
C ASP A 128 4.40 5.45 -11.70
N GLN A 129 4.75 6.70 -11.97
CA GLN A 129 4.58 7.82 -11.03
C GLN A 129 3.10 8.02 -10.62
N ALA A 130 2.16 7.85 -11.56
CA ALA A 130 0.75 8.06 -11.29
C ALA A 130 0.16 7.00 -10.33
N ARG A 131 0.69 5.78 -10.40
CA ARG A 131 0.24 4.67 -9.57
C ARG A 131 1.18 4.32 -8.43
N LYS A 132 2.31 5.05 -8.31
CA LYS A 132 3.36 4.84 -7.31
C LYS A 132 3.78 3.36 -7.18
N ARG A 133 4.05 2.73 -8.32
CA ARG A 133 4.42 1.30 -8.40
C ARG A 133 5.34 1.03 -9.58
N TRP A 134 6.03 -0.10 -9.53
CA TRP A 134 6.86 -0.59 -10.65
C TRP A 134 6.12 -1.69 -11.39
N GLY A 135 6.36 -1.78 -12.70
CA GLY A 135 5.74 -2.77 -13.58
C GLY A 135 6.21 -2.68 -15.02
N ASP A 136 5.31 -2.98 -15.96
CA ASP A 136 5.51 -2.91 -17.41
C ASP A 136 6.57 -3.90 -17.93
N THR A 137 6.74 -5.02 -17.21
CA THR A 137 7.63 -6.11 -17.62
C THR A 137 7.11 -7.46 -17.12
N LYS A 138 7.88 -8.51 -17.39
CA LYS A 138 7.60 -9.87 -16.91
C LYS A 138 8.67 -10.31 -15.92
N ILE A 139 8.24 -11.11 -14.95
CA ILE A 139 9.12 -11.83 -14.03
C ILE A 139 9.18 -13.29 -14.43
N TYR A 140 10.36 -13.86 -14.36
CA TYR A 140 10.63 -15.27 -14.59
C TYR A 140 10.51 -16.07 -13.29
N ASP A 141 9.80 -17.18 -13.33
CA ASP A 141 9.73 -18.18 -12.25
C ASP A 141 10.60 -19.38 -12.62
N PRO A 142 11.81 -19.54 -12.05
CA PRO A 142 12.72 -20.65 -12.43
C PRO A 142 12.19 -22.01 -11.99
N THR A 143 11.33 -22.08 -10.98
CA THR A 143 10.78 -23.36 -10.51
C THR A 143 9.77 -23.94 -11.48
N ARG A 144 9.11 -23.08 -12.29
CA ARG A 144 8.13 -23.47 -13.31
C ARG A 144 8.62 -23.30 -14.73
N GLY A 145 9.70 -22.54 -14.96
CA GLY A 145 10.18 -22.16 -16.29
C GLY A 145 9.23 -21.24 -17.04
N LEU A 146 8.51 -20.35 -16.32
CA LEU A 146 7.45 -19.53 -16.90
C LEU A 146 7.66 -18.05 -16.61
N PHE A 147 7.17 -17.21 -17.52
CA PHE A 147 7.11 -15.76 -17.36
C PHE A 147 5.69 -15.31 -17.01
N SER A 148 5.57 -14.39 -16.07
CA SER A 148 4.32 -13.75 -15.65
C SER A 148 4.46 -12.23 -15.70
N ASN A 149 3.36 -11.50 -15.95
CA ASN A 149 3.37 -10.04 -15.75
C ASN A 149 3.63 -9.73 -14.29
N VAL A 150 4.39 -8.68 -14.01
CA VAL A 150 4.78 -8.30 -12.67
C VAL A 150 4.37 -6.87 -12.32
N THR A 151 3.97 -6.67 -11.09
CA THR A 151 3.86 -5.35 -10.47
C THR A 151 4.45 -5.40 -9.07
N CYS A 152 5.23 -4.36 -8.73
CA CYS A 152 5.87 -4.22 -7.43
C CYS A 152 5.37 -2.93 -6.77
N GLU A 153 5.07 -2.98 -5.49
CA GLU A 153 4.67 -1.83 -4.69
C GLU A 153 5.11 -2.02 -3.23
N PHE A 154 5.54 -0.95 -2.58
CA PHE A 154 5.76 -1.01 -1.14
C PHE A 154 4.44 -1.03 -0.39
N LYS A 155 4.38 -1.83 0.67
CA LYS A 155 3.29 -1.83 1.66
C LYS A 155 3.91 -1.67 3.04
N GLU A 156 3.39 -0.70 3.77
CA GLU A 156 3.80 -0.45 5.15
C GLU A 156 3.82 -1.77 5.95
N GLU A 157 4.83 -1.93 6.80
CA GLU A 157 5.07 -3.10 7.66
C GLU A 157 5.41 -4.44 6.97
N LYS A 158 5.15 -4.62 5.67
CA LYS A 158 5.33 -5.92 4.98
C LYS A 158 6.46 -5.95 3.96
N GLY A 159 7.00 -4.78 3.59
CA GLY A 159 8.06 -4.67 2.60
C GLY A 159 7.54 -4.56 1.16
N LEU A 160 8.32 -5.06 0.20
CA LEU A 160 7.99 -4.99 -1.22
C LEU A 160 7.02 -6.12 -1.61
N ARG A 161 5.82 -5.74 -2.01
CA ARG A 161 4.82 -6.66 -2.56
C ARG A 161 5.09 -6.86 -4.04
N VAL A 162 5.45 -8.07 -4.41
CA VAL A 162 5.65 -8.50 -5.81
C VAL A 162 4.46 -9.35 -6.22
N ARG A 163 3.64 -8.82 -7.10
CA ARG A 163 2.47 -9.52 -7.64
C ARG A 163 2.77 -10.02 -9.05
N MET A 164 2.73 -11.31 -9.21
CA MET A 164 2.84 -12.01 -10.50
C MET A 164 1.44 -12.35 -11.02
N SER A 165 1.18 -12.11 -12.30
CA SER A 165 -0.11 -12.42 -12.92
C SER A 165 0.06 -13.08 -14.28
N PHE A 166 -0.69 -14.17 -14.48
CA PHE A 166 -0.73 -14.91 -15.73
C PHE A 166 -2.18 -15.33 -16.03
N LEU A 167 -2.73 -14.84 -17.14
CA LEU A 167 -4.15 -14.99 -17.50
C LEU A 167 -5.07 -14.53 -16.34
N CYS A 168 -5.90 -15.42 -15.82
CA CYS A 168 -6.82 -15.16 -14.72
C CYS A 168 -6.24 -15.44 -13.32
N PHE A 169 -5.01 -15.93 -13.23
CA PHE A 169 -4.35 -16.26 -11.97
C PHE A 169 -3.40 -15.14 -11.53
N SER A 170 -3.34 -14.90 -10.22
CA SER A 170 -2.32 -14.04 -9.64
C SER A 170 -1.77 -14.63 -8.34
N GLN A 171 -0.47 -14.46 -8.15
CA GLN A 171 0.26 -14.86 -6.95
C GLN A 171 0.96 -13.62 -6.39
N VAL A 172 1.07 -13.54 -5.08
CA VAL A 172 1.79 -12.47 -4.38
C VAL A 172 2.94 -13.08 -3.62
N SER A 173 4.13 -12.48 -3.76
CA SER A 173 5.31 -12.73 -2.95
C SER A 173 5.67 -11.46 -2.19
N TRP A 174 6.14 -11.61 -0.96
CA TRP A 174 6.61 -10.52 -0.12
C TRP A 174 8.13 -10.59 -0.02
N TRP A 175 8.78 -9.52 -0.46
CA TRP A 175 10.22 -9.38 -0.45
C TRP A 175 10.59 -8.45 0.71
N LYS A 176 11.38 -8.97 1.63
CA LYS A 176 11.84 -8.26 2.82
C LYS A 176 13.19 -7.62 2.53
N LYS A 177 13.36 -6.32 2.78
CA LYS A 177 14.69 -5.71 2.70
C LYS A 177 15.63 -6.41 3.67
N LEU A 178 16.86 -6.62 3.22
CA LEU A 178 17.96 -7.03 4.09
C LEU A 178 18.49 -5.79 4.82
N ASP A 179 18.68 -5.91 6.14
CA ASP A 179 19.29 -4.87 6.99
C ASP A 179 20.80 -4.81 6.79
#